data_2c8701fa74b488f488a2055d9c8aa65f
#
_entry.id   2c8701fa74b488f488a2055d9c8aa65f
#
_cell.length_a   1.000
_cell.length_b   1.000
_cell.length_c   1.000
_cell.angle_alpha   90.00
_cell.angle_beta   90.00
_cell.angle_gamma   90.00
#
_symmetry.space_group_name_H-M   'P 1'
#
loop_
_entity.id
_entity.type
_entity.pdbx_description
1 polymer ?
#
loop_
_entity_poly.entity_id
_entity_poly.type
_entity_poly.pdbx_seq_one_letter_code
_entity_poly.pdbx_strand_id
1 'polypeptide(L)' 'MAYSMQSTVNEILASDRARAIVDKYLPGASSHPQIALAGGMRLAAVAQLAGQLFPQEILDEIDAELRVL' A
#
# COMPACT_ATOMS: atom_id res chain seq x y z
N MET A 1 -14.32 -7.75 0.08
CA MET A 1 -13.07 -8.42 -0.34
C MET A 1 -11.93 -7.98 0.54
N ALA A 2 -11.10 -8.91 0.93
CA ALA A 2 -9.93 -8.58 1.72
C ALA A 2 -8.82 -8.00 0.83
N TYR A 3 -8.19 -6.96 1.31
CA TYR A 3 -6.99 -6.40 0.68
C TYR A 3 -5.75 -6.94 1.36
N SER A 4 -4.61 -6.84 0.70
CA SER A 4 -3.33 -7.27 1.27
C SER A 4 -2.19 -6.59 0.52
N MET A 5 -0.97 -6.91 0.89
CA MET A 5 0.21 -6.45 0.13
C MET A 5 0.26 -7.03 -1.28
N GLN A 6 -0.50 -8.07 -1.56
CA GLN A 6 -0.62 -8.64 -2.91
C GLN A 6 -1.64 -7.90 -3.79
N SER A 7 -2.44 -7.02 -3.21
CA SER A 7 -3.35 -6.17 -3.98
C SER A 7 -2.56 -5.15 -4.79
N THR A 8 -3.09 -4.79 -5.96
CA THR A 8 -2.44 -3.75 -6.77
C THR A 8 -2.67 -2.38 -6.16
N VAL A 9 -1.82 -1.42 -6.51
CA VAL A 9 -1.97 -0.03 -6.08
C VAL A 9 -3.35 0.51 -6.48
N ASN A 10 -3.81 0.21 -7.70
CA ASN A 10 -5.15 0.63 -8.14
C ASN A 10 -6.25 0.10 -7.25
N GLU A 11 -6.18 -1.16 -6.84
CA GLU A 11 -7.16 -1.74 -5.94
C GLU A 11 -7.17 -1.04 -4.58
N ILE A 12 -6.00 -0.75 -4.05
CA ILE A 12 -5.85 -0.04 -2.77
C ILE A 12 -6.42 1.37 -2.87
N LEU A 13 -6.07 2.09 -3.94
CA LEU A 13 -6.52 3.47 -4.12
C LEU A 13 -8.03 3.57 -4.39
N ALA A 14 -8.64 2.51 -4.90
CA ALA A 14 -10.08 2.47 -5.15
C ALA A 14 -10.90 2.32 -3.86
N SER A 15 -10.28 1.92 -2.76
CA SER A 15 -10.93 1.78 -1.46
C SER A 15 -10.49 2.90 -0.52
N ASP A 16 -11.45 3.69 -0.02
CA ASP A 16 -11.12 4.76 0.93
C ASP A 16 -10.49 4.21 2.20
N ARG A 17 -10.96 3.04 2.67
CA ARG A 17 -10.44 2.43 3.89
C ARG A 17 -9.01 1.91 3.67
N ALA A 18 -8.76 1.22 2.57
CA ALA A 18 -7.43 0.72 2.26
C ALA A 18 -6.44 1.87 2.07
N ARG A 19 -6.87 2.92 1.36
CA ARG A 19 -6.05 4.10 1.16
C ARG A 19 -5.72 4.78 2.48
N ALA A 20 -6.69 4.87 3.38
CA ALA A 20 -6.47 5.48 4.70
C ALA A 20 -5.45 4.69 5.52
N ILE A 21 -5.48 3.36 5.44
CA ILE A 21 -4.50 2.52 6.12
C ILE A 21 -3.10 2.79 5.60
N VAL A 22 -2.93 2.83 4.29
CA VAL A 22 -1.62 3.11 3.69
C VAL A 22 -1.12 4.49 4.10
N ASP A 23 -1.99 5.49 4.05
CA ASP A 23 -1.62 6.87 4.43
C ASP A 23 -1.29 6.99 5.91
N LYS A 24 -1.89 6.17 6.76
CA LYS A 24 -1.62 6.18 8.20
C LYS A 24 -0.16 5.80 8.50
N TYR A 25 0.34 4.79 7.80
CA TYR A 25 1.71 4.31 8.00
C TYR A 25 2.73 5.04 7.13
N LEU A 26 2.30 5.48 5.96
CA LEU A 26 3.15 6.14 4.96
C LEU A 26 2.47 7.44 4.53
N PRO A 27 2.55 8.50 5.35
CA PRO A 27 1.81 9.75 5.08
C PRO A 27 2.09 10.29 3.69
N GLY A 28 1.01 10.58 2.95
CA GLY A 28 1.10 11.12 1.60
C GLY A 28 1.34 10.09 0.51
N ALA A 29 1.45 8.79 0.85
CA ALA A 29 1.74 7.76 -0.14
C ALA A 29 0.68 7.67 -1.24
N SER A 30 -0.60 7.78 -0.89
CA SER A 30 -1.67 7.69 -1.87
C SER A 30 -1.71 8.85 -2.85
N SER A 31 -1.08 9.97 -2.49
CA SER A 31 -1.00 11.17 -3.34
C SER A 31 0.33 11.29 -4.06
N HIS A 32 1.25 10.36 -3.85
CA HIS A 32 2.58 10.43 -4.46
C HIS A 32 2.49 10.13 -5.95
N PRO A 33 3.11 10.96 -6.84
CA PRO A 33 3.04 10.72 -8.28
C PRO A 33 3.53 9.34 -8.73
N GLN A 34 4.58 8.81 -8.09
CA GLN A 34 5.11 7.49 -8.42
C GLN A 34 4.12 6.36 -8.07
N ILE A 35 3.33 6.55 -7.04
CA ILE A 35 2.28 5.59 -6.68
C ILE A 35 1.23 5.54 -7.78
N ALA A 36 0.83 6.69 -8.31
CA ALA A 36 -0.13 6.75 -9.41
C ALA A 36 0.39 6.03 -10.66
N LEU A 37 1.69 6.17 -10.95
CA LEU A 37 2.31 5.51 -12.10
C LEU A 37 2.45 3.99 -11.91
N ALA A 38 2.49 3.54 -10.66
CA ALA A 38 2.66 2.13 -10.32
C ALA A 38 1.32 1.40 -10.12
N GLY A 39 0.22 1.96 -10.65
CA GLY A 39 -1.14 1.47 -10.39
C GLY A 39 -1.37 -0.01 -10.65
N GLY A 40 -0.72 -0.56 -11.67
CA GLY A 40 -0.85 -1.98 -12.02
C GLY A 40 0.06 -2.91 -11.22
N MET A 41 0.95 -2.37 -10.38
CA MET A 41 1.87 -3.17 -9.58
C MET A 41 1.24 -3.54 -8.25
N ARG A 42 1.64 -4.70 -7.71
CA ARG A 42 1.25 -5.08 -6.36
C ARG A 42 1.95 -4.19 -5.35
N LEU A 43 1.27 -3.93 -4.23
CA LEU A 43 1.83 -3.07 -3.20
C LEU A 43 3.18 -3.62 -2.68
N ALA A 44 3.31 -4.94 -2.55
CA ALA A 44 4.56 -5.56 -2.16
C ALA A 44 5.69 -5.27 -3.16
N ALA A 45 5.40 -5.25 -4.45
CA ALA A 45 6.40 -4.95 -5.47
C ALA A 45 6.84 -3.48 -5.38
N VAL A 46 5.91 -2.57 -5.15
CA VAL A 46 6.23 -1.16 -4.95
C VAL A 46 7.12 -0.98 -3.73
N ALA A 47 6.81 -1.67 -2.64
CA ALA A 47 7.61 -1.62 -1.42
C ALA A 47 9.05 -2.12 -1.67
N GLN A 48 9.20 -3.16 -2.47
CA GLN A 48 10.53 -3.67 -2.83
C GLN A 48 11.33 -2.66 -3.65
N LEU A 49 10.66 -1.95 -4.57
CA LEU A 49 11.32 -0.91 -5.37
C LEU A 49 11.75 0.27 -4.51
N ALA A 50 10.97 0.61 -3.50
CA ALA A 50 11.31 1.67 -2.56
C ALA A 50 12.43 1.23 -1.60
N GLY A 51 12.65 -0.07 -1.48
CA GLY A 51 13.77 -0.62 -0.74
C GLY A 51 13.76 -0.28 0.72
N GLN A 52 14.79 0.44 1.16
CA GLN A 52 15.04 0.72 2.57
C GLN A 52 14.11 1.77 3.19
N LEU A 53 13.28 2.42 2.38
CA LEU A 53 12.38 3.46 2.88
C LEU A 53 11.23 2.89 3.71
N PHE A 54 10.93 1.60 3.55
CA PHE A 54 9.80 0.96 4.22
C PHE A 54 10.28 -0.22 5.05
N PRO A 55 10.39 -0.05 6.39
CA PRO A 55 10.74 -1.16 7.27
C PRO A 55 9.75 -2.31 7.14
N GLN A 56 10.23 -3.54 7.22
CA GLN A 56 9.38 -4.72 7.10
C GLN A 56 8.26 -4.73 8.14
N GLU A 57 8.54 -4.24 9.34
CA GLU A 57 7.52 -4.15 10.41
C GLU A 57 6.33 -3.30 9.99
N ILE A 58 6.59 -2.18 9.32
CA ILE A 58 5.52 -1.30 8.82
C ILE A 58 4.72 -2.03 7.74
N LEU A 59 5.40 -2.72 6.83
CA LEU A 59 4.73 -3.46 5.76
C LEU A 59 3.87 -4.58 6.31
N ASP A 60 4.34 -5.28 7.35
CA ASP A 60 3.58 -6.34 8.01
C ASP A 60 2.32 -5.79 8.67
N GLU A 61 2.41 -4.63 9.31
CA GLU A 61 1.27 -3.98 9.94
C GLU A 61 0.23 -3.53 8.91
N ILE A 62 0.69 -2.96 7.80
CA ILE A 62 -0.20 -2.57 6.71
C ILE A 62 -0.94 -3.79 6.18
N ASP A 63 -0.23 -4.88 5.94
CA ASP A 63 -0.83 -6.11 5.44
C ASP A 63 -1.89 -6.65 6.40
N ALA A 64 -1.57 -6.68 7.69
CA ALA A 64 -2.50 -7.17 8.71
C ALA A 64 -3.78 -6.35 8.74
N GLU A 65 -3.68 -5.02 8.68
CA GLU A 65 -4.86 -4.16 8.69
C GLU A 65 -5.67 -4.28 7.40
N LEU A 66 -5.00 -4.40 6.26
CA LEU A 66 -5.69 -4.57 4.99
C LEU A 66 -6.51 -5.86 4.94
N ARG A 67 -5.99 -6.92 5.54
CA ARG A 67 -6.65 -8.23 5.51
C ARG A 67 -7.94 -8.26 6.31
N VAL A 68 -8.14 -7.35 7.24
CA VAL A 68 -9.36 -7.30 8.07
C VAL A 68 -10.42 -6.33 7.55
N LEU A 69 -10.21 -5.74 6.40
CA LEU A 69 -11.21 -4.86 5.79
C LEU A 69 -12.39 -5.64 5.24
#